data_1a9eab2e63ed67b6ed3c2f62d8d69ba1
#
_entry.id   1a9eab2e63ed67b6ed3c2f62d8d69ba1
#
_cell.length_a   1.000
_cell.length_b   1.000
_cell.length_c   1.000
_cell.angle_alpha   90.00
_cell.angle_beta   90.00
_cell.angle_gamma   90.00
#
_symmetry.space_group_name_H-M   'P 1'
#
loop_
_entity.id
_entity.type
_entity.pdbx_description
1 polymer ?
#
loop_
_entity_poly.entity_id
_entity_poly.type
_entity_poly.pdbx_seq_one_letter_code
_entity_poly.pdbx_strand_id
1 'polypeptide(L)'
;IREYNKDAAEKLKGYSRDDFSEIYLFFDYDGHNCNLSATDPDGTAVLGEMLETFDNETELGKLYINYPMVEAIRDNKKEDCCYRRCSVSLEEAGKYKNIVSDMKEFQDFRKYTYEDWQYLCQQAIKKANCIVQGKYETVSYKELFQYLSQQDIYQSQQKNFVSKGEIAILSSVPLFLLEYFPGTFYEKILERALC
;
A
#
# COMPACT_ATOMS: atom_id res chain seq x y z
N ILE A 1 18.70 -4.97 -7.73
CA ILE A 1 18.71 -3.48 -7.67
C ILE A 1 20.08 -2.95 -8.07
N ARG A 2 21.20 -3.44 -7.48
CA ARG A 2 22.56 -2.94 -7.78
C ARG A 2 22.95 -3.05 -9.25
N GLU A 3 22.53 -4.10 -9.95
CA GLU A 3 22.89 -4.35 -11.36
C GLU A 3 22.20 -3.37 -12.30
N TYR A 4 21.03 -2.84 -11.94
CA TYR A 4 20.18 -2.02 -12.79
C TYR A 4 20.13 -0.54 -12.40
N ASN A 5 20.62 -0.18 -11.18
CA ASN A 5 20.60 1.19 -10.68
C ASN A 5 21.98 1.58 -10.14
N LYS A 6 22.69 2.42 -10.89
CA LYS A 6 24.06 2.85 -10.56
C LYS A 6 24.14 3.61 -9.23
N ASP A 7 23.16 4.45 -8.91
CA ASP A 7 23.12 5.22 -7.68
C ASP A 7 22.91 4.31 -6.47
N ALA A 8 22.03 3.31 -6.60
CA ALA A 8 21.83 2.29 -5.58
C ALA A 8 23.09 1.41 -5.43
N ALA A 9 23.75 1.06 -6.53
CA ALA A 9 25.01 0.31 -6.50
C ALA A 9 26.09 1.04 -5.70
N GLU A 10 26.24 2.35 -5.89
CA GLU A 10 27.20 3.17 -5.18
C GLU A 10 26.87 3.30 -3.69
N LYS A 11 25.62 3.62 -3.37
CA LYS A 11 25.15 3.79 -1.98
C LYS A 11 25.21 2.50 -1.17
N LEU A 12 24.99 1.35 -1.82
CA LEU A 12 25.01 0.03 -1.18
C LEU A 12 26.35 -0.69 -1.34
N LYS A 13 27.40 0.00 -1.82
CA LYS A 13 28.72 -0.58 -1.99
C LYS A 13 29.31 -0.97 -0.64
N GLY A 14 29.70 -2.23 -0.53
CA GLY A 14 30.28 -2.78 0.70
C GLY A 14 29.28 -3.36 1.69
N TYR A 15 27.98 -3.20 1.45
CA TYR A 15 26.94 -3.86 2.26
C TYR A 15 26.52 -5.20 1.63
N SER A 16 26.33 -6.22 2.46
CA SER A 16 25.68 -7.49 2.14
C SER A 16 24.23 -7.51 2.65
N ARG A 17 23.50 -8.59 2.43
CA ARG A 17 22.17 -8.79 3.05
C ARG A 17 22.27 -8.81 4.58
N ASP A 18 23.31 -9.43 5.10
CA ASP A 18 23.50 -9.65 6.54
C ASP A 18 23.81 -8.36 7.32
N ASP A 19 24.12 -7.27 6.61
CA ASP A 19 24.31 -5.96 7.23
C ASP A 19 22.98 -5.25 7.57
N PHE A 20 21.83 -5.81 7.14
CA PHE A 20 20.50 -5.28 7.39
C PHE A 20 19.69 -6.26 8.22
N SER A 21 19.11 -5.83 9.34
CA SER A 21 18.20 -6.63 10.14
C SER A 21 16.89 -6.90 9.40
N GLU A 22 16.38 -5.88 8.74
CA GLU A 22 15.10 -5.91 8.04
C GLU A 22 15.16 -5.13 6.73
N ILE A 23 14.42 -5.56 5.73
CA ILE A 23 14.29 -4.87 4.44
C ILE A 23 12.81 -4.74 4.10
N TYR A 24 12.38 -3.51 3.79
CA TYR A 24 11.03 -3.22 3.33
C TYR A 24 11.08 -2.59 1.95
N LEU A 25 10.23 -3.09 1.07
CA LEU A 25 10.14 -2.67 -0.34
C LEU A 25 8.77 -2.03 -0.56
N PHE A 26 8.74 -0.85 -1.17
CA PHE A 26 7.50 -0.17 -1.52
C PHE A 26 7.44 0.02 -3.03
N PHE A 27 6.37 -0.46 -3.63
CA PHE A 27 6.11 -0.35 -5.05
C PHE A 27 4.76 0.31 -5.31
N ASP A 28 4.66 0.99 -6.44
CA ASP A 28 3.39 1.47 -6.96
C ASP A 28 2.83 0.47 -7.97
N TYR A 29 1.54 0.21 -7.90
CA TYR A 29 0.82 -0.65 -8.84
C TYR A 29 0.66 0.02 -10.20
N ASP A 30 1.47 0.73 -10.73
CA ASP A 30 1.37 1.52 -11.96
C ASP A 30 0.78 0.70 -13.13
N GLY A 31 -0.54 0.62 -13.19
CA GLY A 31 -1.30 -0.18 -14.15
C GLY A 31 -1.11 0.19 -15.65
N HIS A 32 -0.22 1.14 -15.93
CA HIS A 32 0.08 1.60 -17.28
C HIS A 32 1.48 1.26 -17.79
N ASN A 33 2.40 0.84 -16.95
CA ASN A 33 3.79 0.56 -17.34
C ASN A 33 4.06 -0.92 -17.61
N CYS A 34 3.23 -1.50 -18.45
CA CYS A 34 3.43 -2.87 -18.90
C CYS A 34 4.50 -2.96 -20.01
N ASN A 35 5.72 -2.59 -19.71
CA ASN A 35 6.89 -3.01 -20.50
C ASN A 35 7.23 -4.48 -20.24
N LEU A 36 6.20 -5.28 -19.97
CA LEU A 36 6.32 -6.65 -19.58
C LEU A 36 6.13 -7.56 -20.78
N SER A 37 6.65 -8.77 -20.69
CA SER A 37 6.74 -9.71 -21.81
C SER A 37 5.39 -9.91 -22.52
N ALA A 38 5.41 -10.35 -23.78
CA ALA A 38 4.21 -10.70 -24.54
C ALA A 38 3.33 -11.77 -23.83
N THR A 39 3.86 -12.46 -22.82
CA THR A 39 3.18 -13.49 -22.03
C THR A 39 2.55 -12.96 -20.75
N ASP A 40 2.92 -11.77 -20.29
CA ASP A 40 2.33 -11.09 -19.13
C ASP A 40 2.22 -9.59 -19.41
N PRO A 41 1.31 -9.19 -20.32
CA PRO A 41 1.18 -7.81 -20.77
C PRO A 41 0.81 -6.84 -19.64
N ASP A 42 0.19 -7.34 -18.56
CA ASP A 42 -0.25 -6.52 -17.42
C ASP A 42 0.71 -6.56 -16.23
N GLY A 43 1.78 -7.39 -16.28
CA GLY A 43 2.74 -7.57 -15.18
C GLY A 43 2.16 -8.20 -13.93
N THR A 44 0.96 -8.73 -14.02
CA THR A 44 0.25 -9.29 -12.88
C THR A 44 0.93 -10.54 -12.35
N ALA A 45 1.44 -11.41 -13.22
CA ALA A 45 2.18 -12.59 -12.80
C ALA A 45 3.49 -12.21 -12.09
N VAL A 46 4.23 -11.23 -12.64
CA VAL A 46 5.49 -10.76 -12.05
C VAL A 46 5.27 -10.16 -10.65
N LEU A 47 4.23 -9.34 -10.45
CA LEU A 47 3.93 -8.80 -9.13
C LEU A 47 3.50 -9.88 -8.13
N GLY A 48 2.78 -10.90 -8.60
CA GLY A 48 2.43 -12.08 -7.78
C GLY A 48 3.69 -12.83 -7.32
N GLU A 49 4.60 -13.13 -8.23
CA GLU A 49 5.88 -13.77 -7.92
C GLU A 49 6.77 -12.91 -7.00
N MET A 50 6.75 -11.59 -7.18
CA MET A 50 7.45 -10.66 -6.28
C MET A 50 6.88 -10.72 -4.86
N LEU A 51 5.57 -10.76 -4.69
CA LEU A 51 4.93 -10.88 -3.37
C LEU A 51 5.24 -12.20 -2.68
N GLU A 52 5.34 -13.29 -3.45
CA GLU A 52 5.76 -14.60 -2.93
C GLU A 52 7.25 -14.63 -2.56
N THR A 53 8.08 -13.91 -3.32
CA THR A 53 9.53 -13.87 -3.09
C THR A 53 9.92 -12.93 -1.94
N PHE A 54 9.19 -11.81 -1.81
CA PHE A 54 9.44 -10.75 -0.83
C PHE A 54 8.32 -10.71 0.21
N ASP A 55 8.21 -11.77 0.98
CA ASP A 55 7.18 -11.97 1.99
C ASP A 55 7.69 -11.82 3.44
N ASN A 56 9.03 -11.77 3.61
CA ASN A 56 9.69 -11.75 4.92
C ASN A 56 10.81 -10.70 5.00
N GLU A 57 10.61 -9.70 5.86
CA GLU A 57 11.54 -8.58 6.06
C GLU A 57 12.93 -9.03 6.56
N THR A 58 13.00 -10.15 7.28
CA THR A 58 14.27 -10.65 7.82
C THR A 58 15.05 -11.52 6.83
N GLU A 59 14.44 -11.91 5.70
CA GLU A 59 15.04 -12.71 4.64
C GLU A 59 15.40 -11.84 3.42
N LEU A 60 14.61 -11.92 2.35
CA LEU A 60 14.86 -11.16 1.12
C LEU A 60 14.25 -9.76 1.15
N GLY A 61 13.33 -9.52 2.07
CA GLY A 61 12.58 -8.30 2.25
C GLY A 61 11.07 -8.54 2.20
N LYS A 62 10.28 -7.56 2.67
CA LYS A 62 8.84 -7.59 2.60
C LYS A 62 8.32 -6.51 1.66
N LEU A 63 7.47 -6.92 0.72
CA LEU A 63 6.93 -6.04 -0.32
C LEU A 63 5.58 -5.45 0.09
N TYR A 64 5.44 -4.15 -0.09
CA TYR A 64 4.21 -3.38 0.07
C TYR A 64 3.86 -2.70 -1.25
N ILE A 65 2.62 -2.86 -1.71
CA ILE A 65 2.14 -2.27 -2.96
C ILE A 65 1.14 -1.16 -2.68
N ASN A 66 1.38 0.03 -3.21
CA ASN A 66 0.43 1.14 -3.21
C ASN A 66 -0.48 1.05 -4.44
N TYR A 67 -1.78 1.29 -4.27
CA TYR A 67 -2.78 1.22 -5.32
C TYR A 67 -3.49 2.58 -5.49
N PRO A 68 -3.44 3.22 -6.66
CA PRO A 68 -2.57 2.89 -7.80
C PRO A 68 -1.11 3.29 -7.57
N MET A 69 -0.81 4.20 -6.63
CA MET A 69 0.52 4.73 -6.33
C MET A 69 0.59 5.30 -4.91
N VAL A 70 1.80 5.67 -4.46
CA VAL A 70 2.05 6.18 -3.08
C VAL A 70 1.19 7.39 -2.73
N GLU A 71 0.83 8.23 -3.69
CA GLU A 71 -0.08 9.36 -3.51
C GLU A 71 -1.50 8.96 -3.02
N ALA A 72 -1.85 7.68 -3.03
CA ALA A 72 -3.11 7.20 -2.45
C ALA A 72 -3.29 7.58 -0.96
N ILE A 73 -2.19 7.82 -0.25
CA ILE A 73 -2.21 8.33 1.12
C ILE A 73 -2.87 9.73 1.22
N ARG A 74 -2.82 10.53 0.14
CA ARG A 74 -3.42 11.87 0.08
C ARG A 74 -4.93 11.83 -0.17
N ASP A 75 -5.46 10.71 -0.67
CA ASP A 75 -6.88 10.57 -1.00
C ASP A 75 -7.70 10.24 0.25
N ASN A 76 -7.66 11.16 1.21
CA ASN A 76 -8.36 11.11 2.48
C ASN A 76 -8.78 12.52 2.90
N LYS A 77 -9.87 12.64 3.68
CA LYS A 77 -10.36 13.92 4.22
C LYS A 77 -10.77 13.71 5.68
N LYS A 78 -10.16 14.47 6.59
CA LYS A 78 -10.49 14.46 8.01
C LYS A 78 -11.84 15.10 8.32
N GLU A 79 -12.12 16.22 7.64
CA GLU A 79 -13.32 17.04 7.88
C GLU A 79 -14.58 16.41 7.29
N ASP A 80 -14.43 15.42 6.42
CA ASP A 80 -15.53 14.68 5.80
C ASP A 80 -15.39 13.18 6.05
N CYS A 81 -15.92 12.72 7.18
CA CYS A 81 -15.89 11.31 7.57
C CYS A 81 -16.68 10.38 6.61
N CYS A 82 -17.52 10.95 5.76
CA CYS A 82 -18.24 10.23 4.71
C CYS A 82 -17.48 10.18 3.40
N TYR A 83 -16.35 10.92 3.29
CA TYR A 83 -15.54 10.92 2.08
C TYR A 83 -14.98 9.52 1.81
N ARG A 84 -15.32 9.00 0.66
CA ARG A 84 -14.82 7.72 0.16
C ARG A 84 -14.63 7.78 -1.34
N ARG A 85 -13.40 7.72 -1.78
CA ARG A 85 -13.08 7.29 -3.12
C ARG A 85 -12.58 5.85 -3.00
N CYS A 86 -13.38 4.89 -3.47
CA CYS A 86 -13.07 3.47 -3.29
C CYS A 86 -12.16 2.95 -4.41
N SER A 87 -12.37 3.42 -5.65
CA SER A 87 -11.61 2.99 -6.83
C SER A 87 -11.43 4.13 -7.82
N VAL A 88 -10.54 3.92 -8.77
CA VAL A 88 -10.38 4.71 -10.00
C VAL A 88 -10.35 3.76 -11.18
N SER A 89 -10.75 4.23 -12.36
CA SER A 89 -10.57 3.46 -13.59
C SER A 89 -9.08 3.29 -13.92
N LEU A 90 -8.73 2.26 -14.67
CA LEU A 90 -7.35 2.06 -15.19
C LEU A 90 -6.87 3.27 -16.00
N GLU A 91 -7.78 3.93 -16.74
CA GLU A 91 -7.45 5.14 -17.50
C GLU A 91 -7.11 6.33 -16.58
N GLU A 92 -7.85 6.51 -15.49
CA GLU A 92 -7.61 7.58 -14.51
C GLU A 92 -6.38 7.32 -13.65
N ALA A 93 -6.02 6.05 -13.45
CA ALA A 93 -4.88 5.67 -12.62
C ALA A 93 -3.57 6.32 -13.10
N GLY A 94 -3.35 6.45 -14.41
CA GLY A 94 -2.19 7.16 -14.98
C GLY A 94 -2.19 8.68 -14.70
N LYS A 95 -3.32 9.26 -14.33
CA LYS A 95 -3.47 10.68 -13.99
C LYS A 95 -3.75 10.88 -12.49
N TYR A 96 -3.70 9.82 -11.71
CA TYR A 96 -4.14 9.82 -10.32
C TYR A 96 -3.40 10.85 -9.45
N LYS A 97 -2.11 11.03 -9.67
CA LYS A 97 -1.33 12.07 -9.01
C LYS A 97 -1.93 13.47 -9.18
N ASN A 98 -2.44 13.78 -10.37
CA ASN A 98 -3.10 15.07 -10.62
C ASN A 98 -4.45 15.13 -9.90
N ILE A 99 -5.19 14.02 -9.86
CA ILE A 99 -6.48 13.94 -9.17
C ILE A 99 -6.35 14.26 -7.67
N VAL A 100 -5.28 13.77 -7.02
CA VAL A 100 -5.06 13.98 -5.58
C VAL A 100 -4.19 15.20 -5.26
N SER A 101 -3.64 15.89 -6.28
CA SER A 101 -2.82 17.10 -6.07
C SER A 101 -3.60 18.24 -5.44
N ASP A 102 -4.91 18.32 -5.71
CA ASP A 102 -5.81 19.36 -5.19
C ASP A 102 -6.36 19.07 -3.79
N MET A 103 -6.10 17.87 -3.26
CA MET A 103 -6.45 17.48 -1.89
C MET A 103 -5.53 18.21 -0.92
N LYS A 104 -6.10 19.04 0.00
CA LYS A 104 -5.30 19.95 0.81
C LYS A 104 -4.68 19.34 2.05
N GLU A 105 -5.30 18.28 2.63
CA GLU A 105 -5.03 17.86 3.99
C GLU A 105 -3.75 17.02 4.15
N PHE A 106 -3.50 16.08 3.26
CA PHE A 106 -2.40 15.12 3.42
C PHE A 106 -1.30 15.26 2.36
N GLN A 107 -0.85 16.50 2.07
CA GLN A 107 0.14 16.77 1.02
C GLN A 107 1.59 16.64 1.47
N ASP A 108 1.90 16.87 2.74
CA ASP A 108 3.27 16.95 3.28
C ASP A 108 3.42 16.08 4.52
N PHE A 109 4.03 14.90 4.36
CA PHE A 109 4.31 13.95 5.46
C PHE A 109 5.01 14.56 6.67
N ARG A 110 5.85 15.57 6.46
CA ARG A 110 6.62 16.21 7.54
C ARG A 110 5.73 16.99 8.51
N LYS A 111 4.49 17.22 8.13
CA LYS A 111 3.48 17.93 8.93
C LYS A 111 2.47 17.02 9.58
N TYR A 112 2.54 15.71 9.32
CA TYR A 112 1.59 14.77 9.89
C TYR A 112 1.79 14.66 11.39
N THR A 113 0.72 14.86 12.13
CA THR A 113 0.64 14.64 13.58
C THR A 113 0.41 13.15 13.88
N TYR A 114 0.44 12.79 15.15
CA TYR A 114 0.06 11.44 15.59
C TYR A 114 -1.40 11.12 15.22
N GLU A 115 -2.30 12.09 15.40
CA GLU A 115 -3.71 11.95 15.04
C GLU A 115 -3.91 11.78 13.54
N ASP A 116 -3.07 12.40 12.70
CA ASP A 116 -3.08 12.18 11.26
C ASP A 116 -2.74 10.74 10.90
N TRP A 117 -1.68 10.21 11.50
CA TRP A 117 -1.29 8.82 11.31
C TRP A 117 -2.32 7.85 11.85
N GLN A 118 -2.92 8.14 13.00
CA GLN A 118 -4.00 7.35 13.57
C GLN A 118 -5.19 7.27 12.59
N TYR A 119 -5.61 8.40 12.05
CA TYR A 119 -6.68 8.47 11.06
C TYR A 119 -6.33 7.69 9.80
N LEU A 120 -5.15 7.92 9.22
CA LEU A 120 -4.70 7.25 7.99
C LEU A 120 -4.58 5.73 8.16
N CYS A 121 -4.11 5.26 9.31
CA CYS A 121 -4.06 3.83 9.63
C CYS A 121 -5.47 3.23 9.72
N GLN A 122 -6.42 3.90 10.38
CA GLN A 122 -7.82 3.45 10.42
C GLN A 122 -8.44 3.39 9.02
N GLN A 123 -8.21 4.41 8.18
CA GLN A 123 -8.71 4.41 6.80
C GLN A 123 -8.09 3.29 5.97
N ALA A 124 -6.79 3.03 6.12
CA ALA A 124 -6.11 1.95 5.41
C ALA A 124 -6.67 0.56 5.82
N ILE A 125 -6.91 0.33 7.11
CA ILE A 125 -7.57 -0.91 7.58
C ILE A 125 -8.95 -1.06 6.94
N LYS A 126 -9.79 -0.01 6.99
CA LYS A 126 -11.14 -0.04 6.42
C LYS A 126 -11.12 -0.28 4.91
N LYS A 127 -10.21 0.38 4.18
CA LYS A 127 -10.03 0.20 2.73
C LYS A 127 -9.54 -1.22 2.40
N ALA A 128 -8.53 -1.73 3.10
CA ALA A 128 -8.04 -3.09 2.90
C ALA A 128 -9.13 -4.14 3.17
N ASN A 129 -9.87 -4.00 4.27
CA ASN A 129 -10.99 -4.88 4.58
C ASN A 129 -12.10 -4.79 3.51
N CYS A 130 -12.37 -3.61 3.00
CA CYS A 130 -13.32 -3.43 1.89
C CYS A 130 -12.86 -4.13 0.60
N ILE A 131 -11.56 -4.07 0.28
CA ILE A 131 -10.99 -4.73 -0.90
C ILE A 131 -11.11 -6.25 -0.78
N VAL A 132 -10.77 -6.81 0.38
CA VAL A 132 -10.69 -8.27 0.60
C VAL A 132 -12.05 -8.88 0.96
N GLN A 133 -12.79 -8.25 1.89
CA GLN A 133 -14.02 -8.79 2.45
C GLN A 133 -15.30 -8.05 2.02
N GLY A 134 -15.18 -6.93 1.30
CA GLY A 134 -16.31 -6.11 0.91
C GLY A 134 -16.91 -5.26 2.05
N LYS A 135 -16.23 -5.14 3.19
CA LYS A 135 -16.71 -4.44 4.39
C LYS A 135 -15.82 -3.25 4.73
N TYR A 136 -16.39 -2.06 4.76
CA TYR A 136 -15.68 -0.83 5.10
C TYR A 136 -15.73 -0.56 6.62
N GLU A 137 -15.02 -1.39 7.37
CA GLU A 137 -14.93 -1.34 8.83
C GLU A 137 -13.53 -1.72 9.29
N THR A 138 -13.16 -1.31 10.49
CA THR A 138 -11.92 -1.74 11.13
C THR A 138 -12.03 -3.21 11.53
N VAL A 139 -10.91 -3.89 11.58
CA VAL A 139 -10.80 -5.29 12.04
C VAL A 139 -9.92 -5.34 13.29
N SER A 140 -9.92 -6.46 13.99
CA SER A 140 -8.98 -6.70 15.09
C SER A 140 -7.54 -6.89 14.59
N TYR A 141 -6.56 -6.69 15.46
CA TYR A 141 -5.15 -6.93 15.15
C TYR A 141 -4.91 -8.34 14.59
N LYS A 142 -5.56 -9.34 15.18
CA LYS A 142 -5.46 -10.73 14.70
C LYS A 142 -6.00 -10.90 13.28
N GLU A 143 -7.13 -10.29 12.98
CA GLU A 143 -7.77 -10.38 11.66
C GLU A 143 -6.95 -9.64 10.59
N LEU A 144 -6.28 -8.52 10.94
CA LEU A 144 -5.37 -7.82 10.03
C LEU A 144 -4.33 -8.80 9.46
N PHE A 145 -3.64 -9.53 10.32
CA PHE A 145 -2.60 -10.48 9.88
C PHE A 145 -3.15 -11.78 9.28
N GLN A 146 -4.37 -12.13 9.60
CA GLN A 146 -4.97 -13.37 9.12
C GLN A 146 -5.57 -13.25 7.72
N TYR A 147 -6.10 -12.07 7.35
CA TYR A 147 -6.93 -11.90 6.16
C TYR A 147 -6.55 -10.71 5.29
N LEU A 148 -5.69 -9.82 5.74
CA LEU A 148 -5.35 -8.58 5.03
C LEU A 148 -3.85 -8.50 4.68
N SER A 149 -3.24 -9.65 4.40
CA SER A 149 -1.86 -9.68 3.90
C SER A 149 -1.74 -8.95 2.57
N GLN A 150 -0.53 -8.55 2.19
CA GLN A 150 -0.28 -7.92 0.88
C GLN A 150 -0.69 -8.86 -0.26
N GLN A 151 -0.55 -10.16 -0.07
CA GLN A 151 -0.99 -11.19 -1.03
C GLN A 151 -2.52 -11.24 -1.16
N ASP A 152 -3.27 -11.21 -0.02
CA ASP A 152 -4.73 -11.21 -0.03
C ASP A 152 -5.28 -9.96 -0.72
N ILE A 153 -4.68 -8.79 -0.41
CA ILE A 153 -5.03 -7.51 -1.03
C ILE A 153 -4.79 -7.58 -2.53
N TYR A 154 -3.62 -8.06 -2.96
CA TYR A 154 -3.27 -8.17 -4.37
C TYR A 154 -4.23 -9.10 -5.13
N GLN A 155 -4.49 -10.31 -4.63
CA GLN A 155 -5.43 -11.25 -5.26
C GLN A 155 -6.84 -10.67 -5.36
N SER A 156 -7.28 -9.95 -4.32
CA SER A 156 -8.59 -9.30 -4.31
C SER A 156 -8.65 -8.11 -5.26
N GLN A 157 -7.56 -7.34 -5.40
CA GLN A 157 -7.43 -6.30 -6.43
C GLN A 157 -7.62 -6.89 -7.83
N GLN A 158 -6.88 -7.96 -8.16
CA GLN A 158 -6.97 -8.60 -9.48
C GLN A 158 -8.39 -9.11 -9.77
N LYS A 159 -8.96 -9.84 -8.82
CA LYS A 159 -10.25 -10.50 -8.98
C LYS A 159 -11.44 -9.53 -9.01
N ASN A 160 -11.45 -8.54 -8.12
CA ASN A 160 -12.65 -7.76 -7.84
C ASN A 160 -12.65 -6.39 -8.52
N PHE A 161 -11.48 -5.86 -8.90
CA PHE A 161 -11.31 -4.50 -9.45
C PHE A 161 -10.65 -4.52 -10.82
N VAL A 162 -9.44 -5.03 -10.96
CA VAL A 162 -8.68 -4.99 -12.23
C VAL A 162 -9.42 -5.73 -13.34
N SER A 163 -10.05 -6.87 -13.03
CA SER A 163 -10.93 -7.60 -13.95
C SER A 163 -12.10 -6.77 -14.49
N LYS A 164 -12.45 -5.65 -13.84
CA LYS A 164 -13.52 -4.72 -14.23
C LYS A 164 -12.99 -3.40 -14.79
N GLY A 165 -11.68 -3.28 -14.98
CA GLY A 165 -11.05 -2.05 -15.47
C GLY A 165 -10.86 -0.99 -14.40
N GLU A 166 -10.82 -1.37 -13.12
CA GLU A 166 -10.67 -0.47 -11.97
C GLU A 166 -9.47 -0.85 -11.11
N ILE A 167 -9.01 0.08 -10.27
CA ILE A 167 -8.05 -0.15 -9.19
C ILE A 167 -8.67 0.39 -7.91
N ALA A 168 -8.80 -0.43 -6.87
CA ALA A 168 -9.21 0.06 -5.56
C ALA A 168 -8.07 0.84 -4.91
N ILE A 169 -8.38 1.99 -4.34
CA ILE A 169 -7.39 2.94 -3.80
C ILE A 169 -6.96 2.52 -2.40
N LEU A 170 -5.64 2.26 -2.25
CA LEU A 170 -5.05 1.87 -0.97
C LEU A 170 -3.59 2.30 -0.90
N SER A 171 -3.21 3.07 0.13
CA SER A 171 -1.80 3.26 0.48
C SER A 171 -1.35 2.14 1.42
N SER A 172 -0.25 1.50 1.08
CA SER A 172 0.37 0.46 1.90
C SER A 172 1.23 1.02 3.05
N VAL A 173 1.59 2.30 3.01
CA VAL A 173 2.43 2.92 4.06
C VAL A 173 1.79 2.84 5.44
N PRO A 174 0.49 3.16 5.65
CA PRO A 174 -0.13 2.96 6.95
C PRO A 174 -0.23 1.48 7.37
N LEU A 175 -0.41 0.56 6.43
CA LEU A 175 -0.42 -0.89 6.74
C LEU A 175 0.95 -1.36 7.22
N PHE A 176 2.03 -0.88 6.58
CA PHE A 176 3.39 -1.13 7.04
C PHE A 176 3.59 -0.65 8.49
N LEU A 177 3.12 0.55 8.85
CA LEU A 177 3.26 1.06 10.22
C LEU A 177 2.55 0.17 11.24
N LEU A 178 1.38 -0.38 10.88
CA LEU A 178 0.62 -1.27 11.73
C LEU A 178 1.30 -2.63 11.94
N GLU A 179 2.07 -3.09 10.98
CA GLU A 179 2.86 -4.32 11.08
C GLU A 179 4.21 -4.08 11.78
N TYR A 180 4.85 -2.96 11.49
CA TYR A 180 6.17 -2.62 12.04
C TYR A 180 6.13 -2.33 13.55
N PHE A 181 5.09 -1.65 14.02
CA PHE A 181 4.92 -1.35 15.43
C PHE A 181 4.16 -2.47 16.16
N PRO A 182 4.45 -2.70 17.47
CA PRO A 182 3.82 -3.78 18.23
C PRO A 182 2.29 -3.59 18.36
N GLY A 183 1.58 -4.67 18.70
CA GLY A 183 0.12 -4.71 18.80
C GLY A 183 -0.49 -3.64 19.70
N THR A 184 0.24 -3.16 20.72
CA THR A 184 -0.19 -2.03 21.57
C THR A 184 -0.33 -0.72 20.78
N PHE A 185 0.43 -0.53 19.71
CA PHE A 185 0.23 0.59 18.78
C PHE A 185 -1.09 0.46 18.03
N TYR A 186 -1.39 -0.75 17.54
CA TYR A 186 -2.64 -1.04 16.85
C TYR A 186 -3.87 -0.75 17.72
N GLU A 187 -3.83 -1.20 18.98
CA GLU A 187 -4.91 -0.93 19.93
C GLU A 187 -5.14 0.57 20.10
N LYS A 188 -4.08 1.36 20.27
CA LYS A 188 -4.17 2.83 20.34
C LYS A 188 -4.72 3.47 19.07
N ILE A 189 -4.43 2.89 17.90
CA ILE A 189 -5.01 3.34 16.63
C ILE A 189 -6.53 3.18 16.65
N LEU A 190 -7.05 2.09 17.22
CA LEU A 190 -8.49 1.82 17.26
C LEU A 190 -9.23 2.51 18.40
N GLU A 191 -8.56 2.95 19.49
CA GLU A 191 -9.19 3.58 20.66
C GLU A 191 -9.97 4.87 20.34
N ARG A 192 -9.64 5.56 19.26
CA ARG A 192 -10.38 6.73 18.78
C ARG A 192 -10.99 6.43 17.41
N ALA A 193 -12.25 6.02 17.42
CA ALA A 193 -13.06 6.14 16.21
C ALA A 193 -13.21 7.64 15.90
N LEU A 194 -12.51 8.16 14.92
CA LEU A 194 -12.61 9.56 14.49
C LEU A 194 -13.89 9.84 13.69
N CYS A 195 -14.76 8.84 13.51
CA CYS A 195 -16.15 8.96 13.01
C CYS A 195 -16.95 7.73 13.40
#